data_78a91883f7dbd1e3442bcecae6b51eb9
#
_entry.id   78a91883f7dbd1e3442bcecae6b51eb9
#
_cell.length_a   1.000
_cell.length_b   1.000
_cell.length_c   1.000
_cell.angle_alpha   90.00
_cell.angle_beta   90.00
_cell.angle_gamma   90.00
#
_symmetry.space_group_name_H-M   'P 1'
#
loop_
_entity.id
_entity.type
_entity.pdbx_description
1 polymer ?
#
loop_
_entity_poly.entity_id
_entity_poly.type
_entity_poly.pdbx_seq_one_letter_code
_entity_poly.pdbx_strand_id
1 'polypeptide(L)' 'MTAPVRQLLDSFDALPDADKHQAAVEILRRYAAAVGDLPEAALVEAADELFRALDAEEAGRAQR' A
#
# COMPACT_ATOMS: atom_id res chain seq x y z
N MET A 1 10.58 13.79 4.10
CA MET A 1 10.50 12.88 2.95
C MET A 1 11.35 13.39 1.81
N THR A 2 12.04 12.49 1.12
CA THR A 2 12.83 12.86 -0.05
C THR A 2 11.94 13.08 -1.28
N ALA A 3 12.45 13.79 -2.29
CA ALA A 3 11.71 14.02 -3.53
C ALA A 3 11.31 12.72 -4.24
N PRO A 4 12.20 11.70 -4.36
CA PRO A 4 11.81 10.43 -4.98
C PRO A 4 10.66 9.73 -4.26
N VAL A 5 10.65 9.76 -2.92
CA VAL A 5 9.58 9.14 -2.14
C VAL A 5 8.27 9.90 -2.34
N ARG A 6 8.33 11.22 -2.35
CA ARG A 6 7.14 12.05 -2.57
C ARG A 6 6.54 11.80 -3.95
N GLN A 7 7.38 11.71 -4.98
CA GLN A 7 6.93 11.41 -6.34
C GLN A 7 6.24 10.05 -6.41
N LEU A 8 6.80 9.05 -5.74
CA LEU A 8 6.21 7.72 -5.68
C LEU A 8 4.82 7.76 -5.03
N LEU A 9 4.70 8.46 -3.90
CA LEU A 9 3.43 8.56 -3.19
C LEU A 9 2.38 9.33 -4.01
N ASP A 10 2.80 10.40 -4.69
CA ASP A 10 1.90 11.15 -5.57
C ASP A 10 1.38 10.27 -6.71
N SER A 11 2.26 9.48 -7.31
CA SER A 11 1.88 8.54 -8.37
C SER A 11 0.92 7.48 -7.84
N PHE A 12 1.18 6.96 -6.63
CA PHE A 12 0.32 5.98 -5.98
C PHE A 12 -1.07 6.56 -5.74
N ASP A 13 -1.14 7.79 -5.24
CA ASP A 13 -2.42 8.44 -4.96
C ASP A 13 -3.26 8.68 -6.22
N ALA A 14 -2.61 8.81 -7.36
CA ALA A 14 -3.29 9.01 -8.64
C ALA A 14 -3.86 7.72 -9.24
N LEU A 15 -3.50 6.56 -8.70
CA LEU A 15 -3.96 5.27 -9.23
C LEU A 15 -5.43 4.99 -8.87
N PRO A 16 -6.15 4.25 -9.71
CA PRO A 16 -7.44 3.67 -9.34
C PRO A 16 -7.30 2.72 -8.15
N ASP A 17 -8.38 2.51 -7.40
CA ASP A 17 -8.35 1.74 -6.18
C ASP A 17 -7.83 0.30 -6.37
N ALA A 18 -8.23 -0.37 -7.45
CA ALA A 18 -7.74 -1.71 -7.75
C ALA A 18 -6.23 -1.72 -7.96
N ASP A 19 -5.72 -0.72 -8.66
CA ASP A 19 -4.29 -0.58 -8.91
C ASP A 19 -3.52 -0.22 -7.64
N LYS A 20 -4.14 0.57 -6.75
CA LYS A 20 -3.53 0.87 -5.44
C LYS A 20 -3.32 -0.40 -4.63
N HIS A 21 -4.33 -1.28 -4.59
CA HIS A 21 -4.23 -2.55 -3.88
C HIS A 21 -3.10 -3.41 -4.46
N GLN A 22 -3.04 -3.50 -5.78
CA GLN A 22 -2.00 -4.27 -6.46
C GLN A 22 -0.62 -3.69 -6.20
N ALA A 23 -0.47 -2.38 -6.29
CA ALA A 23 0.80 -1.71 -6.04
C ALA A 23 1.25 -1.93 -4.59
N ALA A 24 0.33 -1.85 -3.63
CA ALA A 24 0.63 -2.07 -2.23
C ALA A 24 1.15 -3.50 -1.99
N VAL A 25 0.53 -4.51 -2.59
CA VAL A 25 0.97 -5.90 -2.48
C VAL A 25 2.37 -6.07 -3.07
N GLU A 26 2.62 -5.48 -4.22
CA GLU A 26 3.93 -5.58 -4.88
C GLU A 26 5.03 -4.90 -4.05
N ILE A 27 4.74 -3.74 -3.47
CA ILE A 27 5.69 -3.04 -2.61
C ILE A 27 6.02 -3.89 -1.37
N LEU A 28 5.00 -4.48 -0.75
CA LEU A 28 5.20 -5.34 0.42
C LEU A 28 6.04 -6.58 0.08
N ARG A 29 5.80 -7.19 -1.07
CA ARG A 29 6.58 -8.34 -1.53
C ARG A 29 8.06 -7.96 -1.72
N ARG A 30 8.30 -6.81 -2.33
CA ARG A 30 9.66 -6.33 -2.55
C ARG A 30 10.36 -6.02 -1.22
N TYR A 31 9.64 -5.42 -0.29
CA TYR A 31 10.17 -5.14 1.02
C TYR A 31 10.51 -6.43 1.77
N ALA A 32 9.62 -7.41 1.74
CA ALA A 32 9.83 -8.70 2.39
C ALA A 32 11.04 -9.42 1.79
N ALA A 33 11.20 -9.37 0.47
CA ALA A 33 12.34 -9.96 -0.20
C ALA A 33 13.66 -9.28 0.18
N ALA A 34 13.64 -7.95 0.34
CA ALA A 34 14.82 -7.19 0.72
C ALA A 34 15.24 -7.45 2.16
N VAL A 35 14.27 -7.58 3.07
CA VAL A 35 14.54 -7.83 4.49
C VAL A 35 14.92 -9.29 4.73
N GLY A 36 14.27 -10.21 4.02
CA GLY A 36 14.62 -11.64 4.06
C GLY A 36 14.08 -12.44 5.23
N ASP A 37 13.68 -11.79 6.31
CA ASP A 37 13.29 -12.45 7.56
C ASP A 37 11.84 -12.28 7.95
N LEU A 38 11.01 -11.68 7.08
CA LEU A 38 9.61 -11.48 7.40
C LEU A 38 8.81 -12.76 7.19
N PRO A 39 8.11 -13.27 8.23
CA PRO A 39 7.22 -14.40 8.03
C PRO A 39 6.04 -14.00 7.14
N GLU A 40 5.55 -14.96 6.37
CA GLU A 40 4.42 -14.73 5.46
C GLU A 40 3.18 -14.21 6.20
N ALA A 41 2.95 -14.69 7.42
CA ALA A 41 1.84 -14.24 8.25
C ALA A 41 1.92 -12.74 8.55
N ALA A 42 3.12 -12.22 8.84
CA ALA A 42 3.30 -10.79 9.09
C ALA A 42 3.02 -9.98 7.84
N LEU A 43 3.41 -10.49 6.67
CA LEU A 43 3.16 -9.83 5.40
C LEU A 43 1.65 -9.75 5.10
N VAL A 44 0.92 -10.83 5.35
CA VAL A 44 -0.53 -10.87 5.17
C VAL A 44 -1.23 -9.90 6.12
N GLU A 45 -0.80 -9.83 7.38
CA GLU A 45 -1.36 -8.89 8.33
C GLU A 45 -1.13 -7.43 7.92
N ALA A 46 0.08 -7.12 7.45
CA ALA A 46 0.41 -5.78 7.00
C ALA A 46 -0.44 -5.40 5.78
N ALA A 47 -0.62 -6.32 4.85
CA ALA A 47 -1.46 -6.08 3.67
C ALA A 47 -2.92 -5.84 4.06
N ASP A 48 -3.43 -6.61 5.01
CA ASP A 48 -4.79 -6.49 5.51
C ASP A 48 -5.04 -5.11 6.13
N GLU A 49 -4.12 -4.66 6.98
CA GLU A 49 -4.21 -3.33 7.60
C GLU A 49 -4.15 -2.22 6.57
N LEU A 50 -3.26 -2.35 5.59
CA LEU A 50 -3.13 -1.37 4.53
C LEU A 50 -4.42 -1.30 3.71
N PHE A 51 -5.01 -2.43 3.36
CA PHE A 51 -6.24 -2.47 2.59
C PHE A 51 -7.40 -1.86 3.37
N ARG A 52 -7.49 -2.10 4.68
CA ARG A 52 -8.49 -1.46 5.52
C ARG A 52 -8.34 0.05 5.55
N ALA A 53 -7.09 0.54 5.62
CA ALA A 53 -6.83 1.97 5.61
C ALA A 53 -7.25 2.59 4.28
N LEU A 54 -6.95 1.93 3.16
CA LEU A 54 -7.35 2.40 1.84
C LEU A 54 -8.87 2.40 1.66
N ASP A 55 -9.54 1.35 2.15
CA ASP A 55 -10.99 1.24 2.07
C ASP A 55 -11.67 2.31 2.93
N ALA A 56 -11.12 2.60 4.11
CA ALA A 56 -11.64 3.65 4.97
C ALA A 56 -11.50 5.03 4.33
N GLU A 57 -10.37 5.29 3.67
CA GLU A 57 -10.13 6.53 2.95
C GLU A 57 -11.13 6.70 1.80
N GLU A 58 -11.35 5.62 1.04
CA GLU A 58 -12.32 5.61 -0.06
C GLU A 58 -13.74 5.86 0.44
N ALA A 59 -14.14 5.20 1.53
CA ALA A 59 -15.45 5.39 2.13
C ALA A 59 -15.64 6.83 2.59
N GLY A 60 -14.60 7.44 3.17
CA GLY A 60 -14.63 8.84 3.58
C GLY A 60 -14.85 9.78 2.41
N ARG A 61 -14.22 9.50 1.28
CA ARG A 61 -14.39 10.30 0.07
C ARG A 61 -15.79 10.14 -0.53
N ALA A 62 -16.34 8.92 -0.47
CA ALA A 62 -17.66 8.62 -1.03
C ALA A 62 -18.80 9.31 -0.28
N GLN A 63 -18.56 9.71 0.96
CA GLN A 63 -19.59 10.35 1.80
C GLN A 63 -19.66 11.86 1.62
N ARG A 64 -18.83 12.44 0.81
CA ARG A 64 -18.82 13.90 0.57
C ARG A 64 -19.77 14.32 -0.52
#